data_35f22f0f27966d027323134f9d73c2f9
#
_entry.id   35f22f0f27966d027323134f9d73c2f9
#
_cell.length_a   1.000
_cell.length_b   1.000
_cell.length_c   1.000
_cell.angle_alpha   90.00
_cell.angle_beta   90.00
_cell.angle_gamma   90.00
#
_symmetry.space_group_name_H-M   'P 1'
#
loop_
_entity.id
_entity.type
_entity.pdbx_description
1 polymer ?
#
loop_
_entity_poly.entity_id
_entity_poly.type
_entity_poly.pdbx_seq_one_letter_code
_entity_poly.pdbx_strand_id
1 'polypeptide(L)'
;MKLDQPPTIVELSKLLGINEYKLKKGFKELFGTTIFGYIHNHRMNLAKKLLLGTDKSAKEIAYEAGYNSPQYFSNVFKKKFGITPNSIRNAPDFAMEEKDN
;
A
#
# COMPACT_ATOMS: atom_id res chain seq x y z
N MET A 1 -13.53 -3.35 -2.02
CA MET A 1 -12.38 -4.25 -2.04
C MET A 1 -11.58 -4.10 -0.76
N LYS A 2 -11.30 -5.18 -0.11
CA LYS A 2 -10.47 -5.16 1.11
C LYS A 2 -9.01 -5.08 0.71
N LEU A 3 -8.25 -4.22 1.37
CA LEU A 3 -6.83 -4.05 1.07
C LEU A 3 -5.98 -5.23 1.55
N ASP A 4 -6.44 -5.93 2.58
CA ASP A 4 -5.72 -7.09 3.12
C ASP A 4 -5.90 -8.35 2.26
N GLN A 5 -6.94 -8.38 1.44
CA GLN A 5 -7.23 -9.52 0.58
C GLN A 5 -7.69 -9.04 -0.81
N PRO A 6 -6.83 -8.32 -1.53
CA PRO A 6 -7.22 -7.86 -2.86
C PRO A 6 -7.35 -9.04 -3.83
N PRO A 7 -8.22 -8.93 -4.83
CA PRO A 7 -8.33 -9.97 -5.84
C PRO A 7 -7.04 -10.08 -6.65
N THR A 8 -6.79 -11.27 -7.17
CA THR A 8 -5.65 -11.47 -8.09
C THR A 8 -5.99 -10.91 -9.47
N ILE A 9 -4.98 -10.74 -10.29
CA ILE A 9 -5.18 -10.31 -11.69
C ILE A 9 -6.10 -11.29 -12.42
N VAL A 10 -5.93 -12.59 -12.16
CA VAL A 10 -6.78 -13.61 -12.78
C VAL A 10 -8.23 -13.43 -12.37
N GLU A 11 -8.47 -13.24 -11.07
CA GLU A 11 -9.83 -13.03 -10.57
C GLU A 11 -10.47 -11.77 -11.16
N LEU A 12 -9.72 -10.67 -11.21
CA LEU A 12 -10.22 -9.44 -11.79
C LEU A 12 -10.54 -9.58 -13.27
N SER A 13 -9.68 -10.26 -14.02
CA SER A 13 -9.90 -10.44 -15.44
C SER A 13 -11.18 -11.26 -15.70
N LYS A 14 -11.42 -12.27 -14.88
CA LYS A 14 -12.63 -13.06 -14.97
C LYS A 14 -13.88 -12.25 -14.66
N LEU A 15 -13.82 -11.47 -13.59
CA LEU A 15 -14.95 -10.64 -13.17
C LEU A 15 -15.32 -9.62 -14.25
N LEU A 16 -14.34 -9.05 -14.91
CA LEU A 16 -14.54 -8.01 -15.92
C LEU A 16 -14.74 -8.57 -17.32
N GLY A 17 -14.53 -9.88 -17.51
CA GLY A 17 -14.71 -10.49 -18.81
C GLY A 17 -13.66 -10.10 -19.84
N ILE A 18 -12.48 -9.70 -19.41
CA ILE A 18 -11.37 -9.34 -20.31
C ILE A 18 -10.14 -10.15 -19.93
N ASN A 19 -9.18 -10.29 -20.87
CA ASN A 19 -7.98 -11.03 -20.57
C ASN A 19 -7.02 -10.20 -19.71
N GLU A 20 -6.04 -10.88 -19.11
CA GLU A 20 -5.10 -10.22 -18.19
C GLU A 20 -4.28 -9.12 -18.86
N TYR A 21 -3.90 -9.34 -20.11
CA TYR A 21 -3.12 -8.34 -20.83
C TYR A 21 -3.89 -7.02 -20.98
N LYS A 22 -5.14 -7.12 -21.43
CA LYS A 22 -5.99 -5.94 -21.59
C LYS A 22 -6.26 -5.25 -20.27
N LEU A 23 -6.46 -6.04 -19.21
CA LEU A 23 -6.70 -5.49 -17.89
C LEU A 23 -5.49 -4.69 -17.40
N LYS A 24 -4.29 -5.27 -17.48
CA LYS A 24 -3.07 -4.60 -17.06
C LYS A 24 -2.80 -3.34 -17.87
N LYS A 25 -2.94 -3.44 -19.17
CA LYS A 25 -2.69 -2.31 -20.07
C LYS A 25 -3.68 -1.18 -19.82
N GLY A 26 -4.97 -1.51 -19.76
CA GLY A 26 -6.02 -0.53 -19.54
C GLY A 26 -5.90 0.16 -18.19
N PHE A 27 -5.58 -0.61 -17.15
CA PHE A 27 -5.40 -0.04 -15.83
C PHE A 27 -4.24 0.97 -15.81
N LYS A 28 -3.12 0.59 -16.40
CA LYS A 28 -1.96 1.48 -16.44
C LYS A 28 -2.23 2.75 -17.25
N GLU A 29 -2.95 2.62 -18.35
CA GLU A 29 -3.31 3.78 -19.17
C GLU A 29 -4.24 4.75 -18.43
N LEU A 30 -5.21 4.20 -17.68
CA LEU A 30 -6.18 5.02 -16.97
C LEU A 30 -5.63 5.63 -15.68
N PHE A 31 -4.81 4.89 -14.95
CA PHE A 31 -4.38 5.30 -13.61
C PHE A 31 -2.89 5.65 -13.52
N GLY A 32 -2.15 5.47 -14.59
CA GLY A 32 -0.72 5.83 -14.61
C GLY A 32 0.19 4.89 -13.84
N THR A 33 -0.34 3.82 -13.28
CA THR A 33 0.44 2.85 -12.51
C THR A 33 -0.16 1.46 -12.70
N THR A 34 0.62 0.44 -12.35
CA THR A 34 0.13 -0.94 -12.38
C THR A 34 -0.88 -1.17 -11.27
N ILE A 35 -1.66 -2.25 -11.39
CA ILE A 35 -2.61 -2.65 -10.35
C ILE A 35 -1.86 -2.90 -9.04
N PHE A 36 -0.71 -3.59 -9.10
CA PHE A 36 0.10 -3.83 -7.91
C PHE A 36 0.60 -2.54 -7.29
N GLY A 37 1.06 -1.59 -8.12
CA GLY A 37 1.51 -0.29 -7.63
C GLY A 37 0.39 0.48 -6.97
N TYR A 38 -0.79 0.43 -7.54
CA TYR A 38 -1.97 1.09 -6.99
C TYR A 38 -2.32 0.52 -5.61
N ILE A 39 -2.41 -0.81 -5.52
CA ILE A 39 -2.72 -1.47 -4.24
C ILE A 39 -1.63 -1.19 -3.21
N HIS A 40 -0.37 -1.28 -3.63
CA HIS A 40 0.76 -1.01 -2.74
C HIS A 40 0.69 0.41 -2.16
N ASN A 41 0.40 1.39 -3.00
CA ASN A 41 0.28 2.78 -2.55
C ASN A 41 -0.85 2.95 -1.54
N HIS A 42 -1.99 2.31 -1.78
CA HIS A 42 -3.11 2.35 -0.84
C HIS A 42 -2.75 1.73 0.50
N ARG A 43 -2.07 0.57 0.47
CA ARG A 43 -1.63 -0.10 1.69
C ARG A 43 -0.64 0.75 2.48
N MET A 44 0.30 1.38 1.79
CA MET A 44 1.30 2.23 2.43
C MET A 44 0.65 3.47 3.06
N ASN A 45 -0.28 4.09 2.35
CA ASN A 45 -0.98 5.26 2.88
C ASN A 45 -1.86 4.90 4.08
N LEU A 46 -2.51 3.74 4.05
CA LEU A 46 -3.28 3.25 5.19
C LEU A 46 -2.35 3.03 6.39
N ALA A 47 -1.21 2.39 6.17
CA ALA A 47 -0.25 2.14 7.24
C ALA A 47 0.24 3.45 7.86
N LYS A 48 0.52 4.45 7.04
CA LYS A 48 0.96 5.76 7.53
C LYS A 48 -0.11 6.38 8.42
N LYS A 49 -1.36 6.34 7.99
CA LYS A 49 -2.47 6.86 8.79
C LYS A 49 -2.60 6.15 10.14
N LEU A 50 -2.46 4.83 10.13
CA LEU A 50 -2.56 4.05 11.36
C LEU A 50 -1.39 4.33 12.31
N LEU A 51 -0.19 4.50 11.76
CA LEU A 51 0.99 4.83 12.57
C LEU A 51 0.84 6.17 13.26
N LEU A 52 0.27 7.15 12.59
CA LEU A 52 0.11 8.49 13.12
C LEU A 52 -1.14 8.65 13.97
N GLY A 53 -2.17 7.86 13.70
CA GLY A 53 -3.47 8.03 14.34
C GLY A 53 -3.84 7.01 15.41
N THR A 54 -3.03 5.97 15.61
CA THR A 54 -3.33 4.94 16.61
C THR A 54 -2.08 4.56 17.39
N ASP A 55 -2.30 3.79 18.47
CA ASP A 55 -1.22 3.25 19.27
C ASP A 55 -0.84 1.82 18.88
N LYS A 56 -1.38 1.32 17.78
CA LYS A 56 -1.09 -0.03 17.32
C LYS A 56 0.39 -0.16 17.00
N SER A 57 0.94 -1.36 17.22
CA SER A 57 2.33 -1.62 16.90
C SER A 57 2.55 -1.64 15.39
N ALA A 58 3.78 -1.41 14.97
CA ALA A 58 4.13 -1.49 13.56
C ALA A 58 3.81 -2.88 13.00
N LYS A 59 4.00 -3.93 13.81
CA LYS A 59 3.68 -5.30 13.42
C LYS A 59 2.19 -5.48 13.15
N GLU A 60 1.35 -4.98 14.06
CA GLU A 60 -0.10 -5.04 13.88
C GLU A 60 -0.52 -4.27 12.63
N ILE A 61 0.05 -3.10 12.43
CA ILE A 61 -0.27 -2.25 11.28
C ILE A 61 0.14 -2.94 9.98
N ALA A 62 1.29 -3.62 9.98
CA ALA A 62 1.73 -4.36 8.80
C ALA A 62 0.66 -5.37 8.37
N TYR A 63 0.14 -6.15 9.31
CA TYR A 63 -0.90 -7.13 9.00
C TYR A 63 -2.20 -6.47 8.57
N GLU A 64 -2.61 -5.40 9.24
CA GLU A 64 -3.83 -4.68 8.87
C GLU A 64 -3.73 -4.08 7.47
N ALA A 65 -2.54 -3.63 7.09
CA ALA A 65 -2.34 -3.07 5.76
C ALA A 65 -2.20 -4.14 4.67
N GLY A 66 -2.22 -5.43 5.05
CA GLY A 66 -2.23 -6.51 4.08
C GLY A 66 -0.89 -7.18 3.83
N TYR A 67 0.10 -6.96 4.69
CA TYR A 67 1.42 -7.57 4.56
C TYR A 67 1.56 -8.74 5.50
N ASN A 68 2.09 -9.85 4.99
CA ASN A 68 2.32 -11.05 5.80
C ASN A 68 3.62 -11.02 6.56
N SER A 69 4.53 -10.13 6.17
CA SER A 69 5.85 -10.02 6.79
C SER A 69 6.07 -8.60 7.30
N PRO A 70 6.14 -8.43 8.63
CA PRO A 70 6.47 -7.11 9.19
C PRO A 70 7.81 -6.58 8.73
N GLN A 71 8.79 -7.46 8.51
CA GLN A 71 10.11 -7.04 8.02
C GLN A 71 10.02 -6.50 6.60
N TYR A 72 9.32 -7.21 5.72
CA TYR A 72 9.11 -6.74 4.35
C TYR A 72 8.35 -5.41 4.35
N PHE A 73 7.30 -5.32 5.16
CA PHE A 73 6.55 -4.08 5.32
C PHE A 73 7.46 -2.91 5.71
N SER A 74 8.28 -3.13 6.72
CA SER A 74 9.19 -2.08 7.20
C SER A 74 10.15 -1.62 6.09
N ASN A 75 10.68 -2.57 5.34
CA ASN A 75 11.60 -2.27 4.25
C ASN A 75 10.94 -1.44 3.14
N VAL A 76 9.76 -1.84 2.69
CA VAL A 76 9.06 -1.11 1.62
C VAL A 76 8.52 0.22 2.10
N PHE A 77 8.12 0.31 3.36
CA PHE A 77 7.68 1.57 3.96
C PHE A 77 8.83 2.58 3.97
N LYS A 78 9.99 2.16 4.44
CA LYS A 78 11.17 3.04 4.45
C LYS A 78 11.56 3.46 3.04
N LYS A 79 11.47 2.54 2.09
CA LYS A 79 11.80 2.85 0.70
C LYS A 79 10.85 3.92 0.13
N LYS A 80 9.57 3.82 0.47
CA LYS A 80 8.57 4.76 -0.03
C LYS A 80 8.63 6.12 0.65
N PHE A 81 8.71 6.13 1.98
CA PHE A 81 8.62 7.36 2.76
C PHE A 81 9.95 7.89 3.26
N GLY A 82 11.04 7.14 3.09
CA GLY A 82 12.37 7.57 3.51
C GLY A 82 12.64 7.41 5.00
N ILE A 83 11.70 6.83 5.75
CA ILE A 83 11.79 6.70 7.21
C ILE A 83 11.08 5.42 7.62
N THR A 84 11.56 4.78 8.69
CA THR A 84 10.94 3.54 9.17
C THR A 84 9.57 3.80 9.80
N PRO A 85 8.71 2.78 9.87
CA PRO A 85 7.40 2.95 10.52
C PRO A 85 7.50 3.46 11.96
N ASN A 86 8.41 2.93 12.76
CA ASN A 86 8.56 3.39 14.13
C ASN A 86 9.09 4.81 14.20
N SER A 87 9.99 5.17 13.30
CA SER A 87 10.57 6.51 13.29
C SER A 87 9.56 7.57 12.88
N ILE A 88 8.67 7.27 11.93
CA ILE A 88 7.67 8.24 11.49
C ILE A 88 6.68 8.57 12.62
N ARG A 89 6.40 7.60 13.49
CA ARG A 89 5.53 7.81 14.64
C ARG A 89 6.13 8.83 15.61
N ASN A 90 7.45 8.82 15.73
CA ASN A 90 8.17 9.74 16.60
C ASN A 90 8.57 11.04 15.92
N ALA A 91 8.23 11.20 14.65
CA ALA A 91 8.55 12.38 13.85
C ALA A 91 7.37 12.79 12.98
N PRO A 92 6.22 13.14 13.59
CA PRO A 92 5.03 13.47 12.81
C PRO A 92 5.21 14.69 11.91
N ASP A 93 6.11 15.60 12.25
CA ASP A 93 6.38 16.76 11.41
C ASP A 93 6.99 16.34 10.07
N PHE A 94 7.82 15.32 10.08
CA PHE A 94 8.38 14.76 8.84
C PHE A 94 7.27 14.25 7.94
N ALA A 95 6.30 13.53 8.52
CA ALA A 95 5.18 12.99 7.78
C ALA A 95 4.30 14.09 7.17
N MET A 96 4.15 15.19 7.88
CA MET A 96 3.33 16.31 7.41
C MET A 96 4.01 17.12 6.32
N GLU A 97 5.32 17.16 6.32
CA GLU A 97 6.10 17.85 5.29
C GLU A 97 6.11 17.11 3.98
N GLU A 98 5.89 15.81 4.02
CA GLU A 98 5.89 14.97 2.83
C GLU A 98 4.65 15.24 2.01
N LYS A 99 4.86 15.63 0.77
CA LYS A 99 3.77 15.90 -0.14
C LYS A 99 3.21 14.61 -0.71
N ASP A 100 1.91 14.53 -0.79
CA ASP A 100 1.25 13.40 -1.46
C ASP A 100 1.36 13.61 -2.96
N ASN A 101 1.94 12.66 -3.62
CA ASN A 101 2.07 12.71 -5.07
C ASN A 101 1.45 11.50 -5.71
#